data_63a17d644b117383f7adbe4343b7c0eb
#
_entry.id   63a17d644b117383f7adbe4343b7c0eb
#
_cell.length_a   1.000
_cell.length_b   1.000
_cell.length_c   1.000
_cell.angle_alpha   90.00
_cell.angle_beta   90.00
_cell.angle_gamma   90.00
#
_symmetry.space_group_name_H-M   'P 1'
#
loop_
_entity.id
_entity.type
_entity.pdbx_description
1 polymer ?
#
loop_
_entity_poly.entity_id
_entity_poly.type
_entity_poly.pdbx_seq_one_letter_code
_entity_poly.pdbx_strand_id
1 'polypeptide(L)'
;MVQHQTPTIPYSKYRVHWIDILSDSGWADEREFNKMRLSHPVNEGWLYSKDKHSIKLFASYDREDDGTITFGDRTMIPLSCVKKMVKI
;
A
#
# COMPACT_ATOMS: atom_id res chain seq x y z
N MET A 1 36.81 6.05 5.50
CA MET A 1 35.39 6.39 5.59
C MET A 1 34.56 5.21 5.11
N VAL A 2 33.67 4.70 5.96
CA VAL A 2 32.84 3.58 5.61
C VAL A 2 31.62 4.08 4.83
N GLN A 3 31.44 3.60 3.62
CA GLN A 3 30.22 3.88 2.89
C GLN A 3 29.14 2.93 3.35
N HIS A 4 28.07 3.50 3.86
CA HIS A 4 26.88 2.74 4.17
C HIS A 4 26.06 2.57 2.89
N GLN A 5 26.09 1.36 2.34
CA GLN A 5 25.23 1.03 1.21
C GLN A 5 23.87 0.64 1.74
N THR A 6 22.82 1.20 1.16
CA THR A 6 21.45 0.76 1.43
C THR A 6 21.33 -0.69 0.96
N PRO A 7 20.86 -1.61 1.81
CA PRO A 7 20.66 -2.99 1.38
C PRO A 7 19.76 -3.05 0.15
N THR A 8 20.19 -3.81 -0.83
CA THR A 8 19.41 -4.04 -2.04
C THR A 8 18.44 -5.18 -1.80
N ILE A 9 17.19 -4.97 -2.18
CA ILE A 9 16.15 -6.00 -2.12
C ILE A 9 15.57 -6.20 -3.52
N PRO A 10 15.12 -7.41 -3.85
CA PRO A 10 14.66 -7.73 -5.21
C PRO A 10 13.21 -7.29 -5.44
N TYR A 11 12.86 -6.09 -4.96
CA TYR A 11 11.50 -5.56 -5.08
C TYR A 11 11.57 -4.11 -5.54
N SER A 12 10.67 -3.73 -6.44
CA SER A 12 10.56 -2.37 -6.90
C SER A 12 9.61 -1.57 -6.01
N LYS A 13 9.89 -0.30 -5.86
CA LYS A 13 9.07 0.59 -5.04
C LYS A 13 8.04 1.30 -5.90
N TYR A 14 6.82 1.40 -5.38
CA TYR A 14 5.68 2.00 -6.08
C TYR A 14 4.95 2.98 -5.19
N ARG A 15 4.34 3.97 -5.85
CA ARG A 15 3.29 4.81 -5.26
C ARG A 15 1.97 4.33 -5.83
N VAL A 16 1.06 3.96 -4.94
CA VAL A 16 -0.24 3.39 -5.33
C VAL A 16 -1.35 4.34 -4.90
N HIS A 17 -2.11 4.81 -5.87
CA HIS A 17 -3.33 5.59 -5.64
C HIS A 17 -4.50 4.62 -5.71
N TRP A 18 -5.34 4.59 -4.67
CA TRP A 18 -6.44 3.64 -4.64
C TRP A 18 -7.68 4.26 -4.02
N ILE A 19 -8.80 3.58 -4.14
CA ILE A 19 -10.10 4.03 -3.63
C ILE A 19 -10.48 3.11 -2.48
N ASP A 20 -10.74 3.71 -1.32
CA ASP A 20 -11.15 2.98 -0.13
C ASP A 20 -12.61 3.25 0.16
N ILE A 21 -13.22 2.33 0.90
CA ILE A 21 -14.58 2.48 1.37
C ILE A 21 -14.65 3.58 2.43
N LEU A 22 -15.84 4.16 2.58
CA LEU A 22 -16.12 5.07 3.69
C LEU A 22 -17.29 4.48 4.47
N SER A 23 -17.11 4.38 5.78
CA SER A 23 -18.17 3.91 6.69
C SER A 23 -18.38 4.96 7.77
N ASP A 24 -19.65 5.17 8.12
CA ASP A 24 -20.02 6.06 9.20
C ASP A 24 -21.23 5.42 9.90
N SER A 25 -21.10 5.16 11.20
CA SER A 25 -22.15 4.53 12.00
C SER A 25 -23.13 5.55 12.59
N GLY A 26 -22.93 6.83 12.35
CA GLY A 26 -23.81 7.89 12.83
C GLY A 26 -25.09 8.00 12.03
N TRP A 27 -25.98 8.82 12.53
CA TRP A 27 -27.24 9.16 11.86
C TRP A 27 -27.01 10.32 10.89
N ALA A 28 -27.63 10.24 9.71
CA ALA A 28 -27.53 11.28 8.70
C ALA A 28 -28.86 11.41 7.99
N ASP A 29 -29.22 12.64 7.64
CA ASP A 29 -30.35 12.87 6.76
C ASP A 29 -29.92 12.64 5.29
N GLU A 30 -30.85 12.76 4.38
CA GLU A 30 -30.60 12.54 2.97
C GLU A 30 -29.51 13.47 2.42
N ARG A 31 -29.53 14.74 2.84
CA ARG A 31 -28.55 15.74 2.41
C ARG A 31 -27.15 15.33 2.85
N GLU A 32 -26.99 14.95 4.10
CA GLU A 32 -25.70 14.54 4.64
C GLU A 32 -25.23 13.23 4.00
N PHE A 33 -26.13 12.28 3.79
CA PHE A 33 -25.81 11.02 3.15
C PHE A 33 -25.27 11.25 1.73
N ASN A 34 -25.91 12.15 0.98
CA ASN A 34 -25.50 12.46 -0.39
C ASN A 34 -24.14 13.16 -0.47
N LYS A 35 -23.61 13.68 0.64
CA LYS A 35 -22.29 14.31 0.69
C LYS A 35 -21.16 13.32 0.87
N MET A 36 -21.47 12.06 1.21
CA MET A 36 -20.42 11.06 1.40
C MET A 36 -19.62 10.86 0.12
N ARG A 37 -18.32 10.74 0.28
CA ARG A 37 -17.39 10.49 -0.83
C ARG A 37 -16.42 9.38 -0.45
N LEU A 38 -16.06 8.56 -1.41
CA LEU A 38 -15.04 7.55 -1.20
C LEU A 38 -13.70 8.19 -0.86
N SER A 39 -12.91 7.50 -0.07
CA SER A 39 -11.57 7.92 0.31
C SER A 39 -10.59 7.60 -0.82
N HIS A 40 -9.58 8.45 -1.00
CA HIS A 40 -8.57 8.29 -2.05
C HIS A 40 -7.17 8.27 -1.43
N PRO A 41 -6.81 7.21 -0.73
CA PRO A 41 -5.50 7.12 -0.09
C PRO A 41 -4.39 6.88 -1.09
N VAL A 42 -3.17 7.20 -0.65
CA VAL A 42 -1.95 6.93 -1.41
C VAL A 42 -1.00 6.17 -0.50
N ASN A 43 -0.54 5.03 -0.97
CA ASN A 43 0.48 4.25 -0.28
C ASN A 43 1.75 4.21 -1.09
N GLU A 44 2.88 4.29 -0.40
CA GLU A 44 4.19 4.05 -1.00
C GLU A 44 4.81 2.84 -0.34
N GLY A 45 5.36 1.93 -1.14
CA GLY A 45 6.00 0.74 -0.63
C GLY A 45 6.56 -0.11 -1.74
N TRP A 46 7.28 -1.15 -1.35
CA TRP A 46 7.80 -2.12 -2.30
C TRP A 46 6.71 -3.11 -2.66
N LEU A 47 6.63 -3.44 -3.95
CA LEU A 47 5.66 -4.41 -4.44
C LEU A 47 6.18 -5.82 -4.18
N TYR A 48 5.52 -6.52 -3.27
CA TYR A 48 5.84 -7.91 -2.96
C TYR A 48 5.30 -8.86 -4.04
N SER A 49 4.04 -8.67 -4.40
CA SER A 49 3.40 -9.49 -5.43
C SER A 49 2.18 -8.78 -6.00
N LYS A 50 1.84 -9.17 -7.22
CA LYS A 50 0.63 -8.72 -7.90
C LYS A 50 0.04 -9.90 -8.65
N ASP A 51 -1.22 -10.18 -8.40
CA ASP A 51 -1.98 -11.17 -9.15
C ASP A 51 -3.25 -10.53 -9.72
N LYS A 52 -4.15 -11.33 -10.25
CA LYS A 52 -5.38 -10.82 -10.86
C LYS A 52 -6.39 -10.29 -9.84
N HIS A 53 -6.17 -10.50 -8.56
CA HIS A 53 -7.10 -10.10 -7.50
C HIS A 53 -6.59 -8.98 -6.63
N SER A 54 -5.27 -8.93 -6.36
CA SER A 54 -4.72 -8.01 -5.38
C SER A 54 -3.25 -7.70 -5.62
N ILE A 55 -2.81 -6.64 -4.97
CA ILE A 55 -1.40 -6.32 -4.80
C ILE A 55 -1.04 -6.41 -3.32
N LYS A 56 0.20 -6.78 -3.04
CA LYS A 56 0.76 -6.78 -1.69
C LYS A 56 1.98 -5.87 -1.66
N LEU A 57 1.97 -4.94 -0.72
CA LEU A 57 3.04 -3.97 -0.52
C LEU A 57 3.61 -4.12 0.88
N PHE A 58 4.87 -3.75 1.06
CA PHE A 58 5.46 -3.58 2.37
C PHE A 58 6.25 -2.28 2.40
N ALA A 59 6.29 -1.62 3.55
CA ALA A 59 6.97 -0.33 3.69
C ALA A 59 8.18 -0.39 4.62
N SER A 60 8.40 -1.52 5.26
CA SER A 60 9.59 -1.77 6.06
C SER A 60 10.00 -3.23 5.95
N TYR A 61 11.27 -3.50 6.20
CA TYR A 61 11.77 -4.87 6.18
C TYR A 61 13.00 -4.99 7.08
N ASP A 62 13.27 -6.22 7.49
CA ASP A 62 14.48 -6.56 8.22
C ASP A 62 15.13 -7.75 7.51
N ARG A 63 16.45 -7.78 7.51
CA ARG A 63 17.20 -8.88 6.91
C ARG A 63 17.92 -9.62 8.03
N GLU A 64 17.62 -10.89 8.15
CA GLU A 64 18.27 -11.77 9.11
C GLU A 64 19.69 -12.12 8.65
N ASP A 65 20.51 -12.64 9.58
CA ASP A 65 21.89 -13.00 9.28
C ASP A 65 22.01 -14.08 8.20
N ASP A 66 21.00 -14.95 8.08
CA ASP A 66 20.97 -15.99 7.06
C ASP A 66 20.46 -15.50 5.70
N GLY A 67 20.15 -14.21 5.59
CA GLY A 67 19.64 -13.61 4.37
C GLY A 67 18.12 -13.61 4.27
N THR A 68 17.42 -14.24 5.20
CA THR A 68 15.94 -14.22 5.23
C THR A 68 15.45 -12.79 5.45
N ILE A 69 14.43 -12.40 4.69
CA ILE A 69 13.80 -11.09 4.82
C ILE A 69 12.48 -11.26 5.54
N THR A 70 12.26 -10.42 6.56
CA THR A 70 10.95 -10.28 7.20
C THR A 70 10.37 -8.94 6.82
N PHE A 71 9.08 -8.91 6.57
CA PHE A 71 8.39 -7.76 6.00
C PHE A 71 7.49 -7.12 7.04
N GLY A 72 7.54 -5.79 7.13
CA GLY A 72 6.70 -4.99 8.02
C GLY A 72 5.88 -3.97 7.27
N ASP A 73 4.91 -3.37 7.94
CA ASP A 73 3.99 -2.38 7.37
C ASP A 73 3.39 -2.90 6.07
N ARG A 74 2.79 -4.07 6.15
CA ARG A 74 2.23 -4.78 5.01
C ARG A 74 0.84 -4.29 4.71
N THR A 75 0.56 -4.08 3.42
CA THR A 75 -0.76 -3.65 2.95
C THR A 75 -1.15 -4.52 1.75
N MET A 76 -2.38 -4.99 1.76
CA MET A 76 -2.94 -5.74 0.66
C MET A 76 -4.15 -4.98 0.13
N ILE A 77 -4.14 -4.67 -1.17
CA ILE A 77 -5.19 -3.85 -1.79
C ILE A 77 -5.83 -4.66 -2.92
N PRO A 78 -7.17 -4.75 -2.94
CA PRO A 78 -7.84 -5.37 -4.08
C PRO A 78 -7.50 -4.62 -5.36
N LEU A 79 -7.21 -5.35 -6.43
CA LEU A 79 -6.82 -4.73 -7.70
C LEU A 79 -7.91 -3.82 -8.25
N SER A 80 -9.17 -4.16 -8.00
CA SER A 80 -10.31 -3.35 -8.41
C SER A 80 -10.36 -1.98 -7.73
N CYS A 81 -9.68 -1.82 -6.60
CA CYS A 81 -9.61 -0.55 -5.88
C CYS A 81 -8.40 0.31 -6.30
N VAL A 82 -7.48 -0.24 -7.07
CA VAL A 82 -6.28 0.47 -7.51
C VAL A 82 -6.62 1.37 -8.69
N LYS A 83 -6.34 2.67 -8.55
CA LYS A 83 -6.55 3.65 -9.61
C LYS A 83 -5.29 3.84 -10.45
N LYS A 84 -4.12 3.85 -9.82
CA LYS A 84 -2.88 4.16 -10.49
C LYS A 84 -1.71 3.62 -9.68
N MET A 85 -0.74 3.03 -10.36
CA MET A 85 0.52 2.61 -9.78
C MET A 85 1.66 3.27 -10.54
N VAL A 86 2.57 3.90 -9.81
CA VAL A 86 3.73 4.58 -10.41
C VAL A 86 4.99 4.05 -9.73
N LYS A 87 5.91 3.53 -10.53
CA LYS A 87 7.21 3.10 -10.03
C LYS A 87 8.04 4.32 -9.62
N ILE A 88 8.59 4.28 -8.42
CA ILE A 88 9.34 5.41 -7.87
C ILE A 88 10.74 5.03 -7.43
#